data_9397d204ea1ca05e8298b6f9b89d9c5a
#
_entry.id   9397d204ea1ca05e8298b6f9b89d9c5a
#
_cell.length_a   1.000
_cell.length_b   1.000
_cell.length_c   1.000
_cell.angle_alpha   90.00
_cell.angle_beta   90.00
_cell.angle_gamma   90.00
#
_symmetry.space_group_name_H-M   'P 1'
#
loop_
_entity.id
_entity.type
_entity.pdbx_description
1 polymer ?
#
loop_
_entity_poly.entity_id
_entity_poly.type
_entity_poly.pdbx_seq_one_letter_code
_entity_poly.pdbx_strand_id
1 'polypeptide(L)'
;RKYYKRPEHQKWYAGETISLGIGQGYNSFTMLQVAQAVAVIANNGVKHKPQLVIATQDATTRVRTPVAPEPPIDLGYKPENLKVIRDAMVGVTQGGTGTRVFAGAGYVSGGKTGTAQAVSLGKNQKYNASTMEEHQRDHSLYVAFAPADDPKIALAVIVENAGFGAASAAPIARRTFDYWLLGQYPSEEDLAAVSQGKATAPLGKPRVAADLPWPTAR
;
A
#
# COMPACT_ATOMS: atom_id res chain seq x y z
N ARG A 1 22.33 -8.74 -10.73
CA ARG A 1 23.51 -8.28 -11.53
C ARG A 1 24.16 -9.36 -12.37
N LYS A 2 24.30 -10.59 -11.92
CA LYS A 2 24.88 -11.71 -12.71
C LYS A 2 24.20 -11.93 -14.07
N TYR A 3 23.00 -11.44 -14.27
CA TYR A 3 22.27 -11.56 -15.54
C TYR A 3 22.59 -10.45 -16.56
N TYR A 4 23.30 -9.38 -16.18
CA TYR A 4 23.73 -8.36 -17.12
C TYR A 4 24.86 -8.87 -18.00
N LYS A 5 24.76 -8.65 -19.31
CA LYS A 5 25.73 -9.13 -20.29
C LYS A 5 27.05 -8.40 -20.19
N ARG A 6 27.06 -7.11 -19.84
CA ARG A 6 28.28 -6.30 -19.77
C ARG A 6 28.93 -6.38 -18.39
N PRO A 7 30.25 -6.67 -18.29
CA PRO A 7 30.95 -6.81 -17.02
C PRO A 7 30.87 -5.59 -16.10
N GLU A 8 30.89 -4.39 -16.68
CA GLU A 8 30.74 -3.13 -15.94
C GLU A 8 29.39 -3.02 -15.21
N HIS A 9 28.32 -3.63 -15.74
CA HIS A 9 27.01 -3.67 -15.11
C HIS A 9 26.88 -4.76 -14.05
N GLN A 10 27.87 -5.64 -13.92
CA GLN A 10 27.89 -6.70 -12.91
C GLN A 10 28.53 -6.24 -11.59
N LYS A 11 29.29 -5.14 -11.61
CA LYS A 11 29.92 -4.58 -10.42
C LYS A 11 28.89 -3.81 -9.57
N TRP A 12 29.12 -3.83 -8.27
CA TRP A 12 28.39 -2.98 -7.32
C TRP A 12 29.18 -1.69 -7.13
N TYR A 13 28.50 -0.55 -7.28
CA TYR A 13 29.09 0.76 -7.05
C TYR A 13 28.55 1.34 -5.75
N ALA A 14 29.37 2.05 -4.98
CA ALA A 14 29.00 2.58 -3.66
C ALA A 14 27.74 3.49 -3.69
N GLY A 15 27.56 4.26 -4.74
CA GLY A 15 26.37 5.10 -4.92
C GLY A 15 25.05 4.34 -5.05
N GLU A 16 25.08 3.07 -5.44
CA GLU A 16 23.89 2.22 -5.56
C GLU A 16 23.34 1.81 -4.21
N THR A 17 24.22 1.71 -3.18
CA THR A 17 23.76 1.45 -1.80
C THR A 17 22.87 2.54 -1.29
N ILE A 18 23.16 3.80 -1.63
CA ILE A 18 22.34 4.97 -1.24
C ILE A 18 20.96 4.89 -1.91
N SER A 19 20.94 4.66 -3.23
CA SER A 19 19.68 4.52 -3.97
C SER A 19 18.84 3.35 -3.46
N LEU A 20 19.47 2.22 -3.17
CA LEU A 20 18.78 1.04 -2.64
C LEU A 20 18.22 1.30 -1.23
N GLY A 21 18.95 2.05 -0.39
CA GLY A 21 18.55 2.39 0.96
C GLY A 21 17.28 3.25 1.05
N ILE A 22 17.00 4.04 0.01
CA ILE A 22 15.76 4.84 -0.09
C ILE A 22 14.66 4.14 -0.91
N GLY A 23 14.84 2.86 -1.25
CA GLY A 23 13.83 2.09 -1.99
C GLY A 23 13.86 2.29 -3.52
N GLN A 24 14.90 2.95 -4.04
CA GLN A 24 15.09 3.22 -5.48
C GLN A 24 16.10 2.25 -6.12
N GLY A 25 16.51 2.52 -7.35
CA GLY A 25 17.54 1.76 -8.05
C GLY A 25 17.07 0.35 -8.42
N TYR A 26 17.79 -0.67 -7.91
CA TYR A 26 17.50 -2.09 -8.23
C TYR A 26 16.35 -2.71 -7.42
N ASN A 27 15.67 -1.96 -6.58
CA ASN A 27 14.45 -2.43 -5.92
C ASN A 27 13.34 -2.62 -6.96
N SER A 28 12.93 -3.86 -7.15
CA SER A 28 11.87 -4.24 -8.09
C SER A 28 10.99 -5.31 -7.44
N PHE A 29 9.80 -4.90 -7.01
CA PHE A 29 8.84 -5.75 -6.31
C PHE A 29 7.45 -5.59 -6.92
N THR A 30 6.68 -6.65 -6.91
CA THR A 30 5.25 -6.56 -7.20
C THR A 30 4.52 -5.94 -5.99
N MET A 31 3.37 -5.32 -6.20
CA MET A 31 2.56 -4.79 -5.10
C MET A 31 2.15 -5.88 -4.10
N LEU A 32 1.91 -7.10 -4.56
CA LEU A 32 1.62 -8.23 -3.67
C LEU A 32 2.81 -8.56 -2.76
N GLN A 33 4.05 -8.53 -3.28
CA GLN A 33 5.25 -8.75 -2.45
C GLN A 33 5.42 -7.66 -1.40
N VAL A 34 5.16 -6.41 -1.77
CA VAL A 34 5.23 -5.26 -0.85
C VAL A 34 4.14 -5.35 0.21
N ALA A 35 2.89 -5.66 -0.16
CA ALA A 35 1.79 -5.87 0.77
C ALA A 35 2.09 -7.01 1.75
N GLN A 36 2.67 -8.12 1.25
CA GLN A 36 3.07 -9.25 2.08
C GLN A 36 4.18 -8.87 3.07
N ALA A 37 5.16 -8.06 2.65
CA ALA A 37 6.21 -7.57 3.55
C ALA A 37 5.62 -6.72 4.69
N VAL A 38 4.68 -5.85 4.37
CA VAL A 38 3.96 -5.04 5.37
C VAL A 38 3.12 -5.93 6.30
N ALA A 39 2.45 -6.95 5.76
CA ALA A 39 1.69 -7.90 6.55
C ALA A 39 2.58 -8.67 7.54
N VAL A 40 3.81 -9.05 7.15
CA VAL A 40 4.79 -9.67 8.03
C VAL A 40 5.20 -8.74 9.17
N ILE A 41 5.48 -7.47 8.87
CA ILE A 41 5.80 -6.46 9.90
C ILE A 41 4.63 -6.28 10.86
N ALA A 42 3.42 -6.13 10.34
CA ALA A 42 2.20 -5.97 11.12
C ALA A 42 1.92 -7.19 12.01
N ASN A 43 2.21 -8.39 11.52
CA ASN A 43 1.97 -9.67 12.18
C ASN A 43 3.21 -10.19 12.96
N ASN A 44 4.01 -9.30 13.53
CA ASN A 44 5.15 -9.61 14.39
C ASN A 44 6.16 -10.60 13.80
N GLY A 45 6.40 -10.54 12.48
CA GLY A 45 7.39 -11.37 11.79
C GLY A 45 6.85 -12.71 11.27
N VAL A 46 5.57 -13.01 11.50
CA VAL A 46 4.93 -14.23 11.02
C VAL A 46 4.43 -14.01 9.59
N LYS A 47 4.91 -14.83 8.67
CA LYS A 47 4.57 -14.82 7.25
C LYS A 47 3.48 -15.85 6.96
N HIS A 48 2.37 -15.41 6.35
CA HIS A 48 1.37 -16.28 5.75
C HIS A 48 1.54 -16.29 4.22
N LYS A 49 1.31 -17.45 3.59
CA LYS A 49 1.27 -17.51 2.13
C LYS A 49 -0.03 -16.91 1.62
N PRO A 50 0.01 -15.96 0.68
CA PRO A 50 -1.20 -15.43 0.05
C PRO A 50 -2.01 -16.55 -0.61
N GLN A 51 -3.32 -16.58 -0.38
CA GLN A 51 -4.22 -17.58 -0.90
C GLN A 51 -5.43 -16.90 -1.55
N LEU A 52 -5.71 -17.25 -2.81
CA LEU A 52 -6.87 -16.73 -3.55
C LEU A 52 -8.08 -17.65 -3.43
N VAL A 53 -7.84 -18.97 -3.38
CA VAL A 53 -8.92 -19.96 -3.33
C VAL A 53 -9.13 -20.37 -1.88
N ILE A 54 -10.27 -20.01 -1.32
CA ILE A 54 -10.66 -20.36 0.06
C ILE A 54 -11.50 -21.64 0.12
N ALA A 55 -12.16 -22.00 -0.97
CA ALA A 55 -12.94 -23.23 -1.08
C ALA A 55 -13.19 -23.55 -2.55
N THR A 56 -13.43 -24.82 -2.84
CA THR A 56 -13.96 -25.32 -4.11
C THR A 56 -15.39 -25.81 -3.90
N GLN A 57 -16.22 -25.75 -4.94
CA GLN A 57 -17.58 -26.29 -4.92
C GLN A 57 -17.79 -27.23 -6.09
N ASP A 58 -18.26 -28.45 -5.80
CA ASP A 58 -18.62 -29.39 -6.84
C ASP A 58 -19.82 -28.88 -7.66
N ALA A 59 -19.73 -28.95 -8.96
CA ALA A 59 -20.74 -28.37 -9.85
C ALA A 59 -22.09 -29.09 -9.78
N THR A 60 -22.08 -30.39 -9.49
CA THR A 60 -23.27 -31.26 -9.50
C THR A 60 -23.89 -31.35 -8.11
N THR A 61 -23.08 -31.75 -7.12
CA THR A 61 -23.54 -31.98 -5.74
C THR A 61 -23.66 -30.70 -4.90
N ARG A 62 -23.08 -29.59 -5.37
CA ARG A 62 -22.98 -28.31 -4.65
C ARG A 62 -22.23 -28.39 -3.31
N VAL A 63 -21.59 -29.50 -3.04
CA VAL A 63 -20.77 -29.64 -1.82
C VAL A 63 -19.58 -28.71 -1.89
N ARG A 64 -19.42 -27.91 -0.86
CA ARG A 64 -18.30 -26.95 -0.73
C ARG A 64 -17.20 -27.56 0.15
N THR A 65 -15.99 -27.65 -0.39
CA THR A 65 -14.80 -28.16 0.27
C THR A 65 -13.84 -27.00 0.56
N PRO A 66 -13.57 -26.66 1.84
CA PRO A 66 -12.58 -25.63 2.16
C PRO A 66 -11.17 -26.03 1.72
N VAL A 67 -10.39 -25.06 1.26
CA VAL A 67 -8.95 -25.23 1.02
C VAL A 67 -8.20 -24.73 2.24
N ALA A 68 -7.51 -25.65 2.93
CA ALA A 68 -6.75 -25.32 4.11
C ALA A 68 -5.56 -24.39 3.74
N PRO A 69 -5.32 -23.30 4.51
CA PRO A 69 -4.13 -22.48 4.32
C PRO A 69 -2.87 -23.25 4.67
N GLU A 70 -1.75 -22.91 4.03
CA GLU A 70 -0.45 -23.44 4.44
C GLU A 70 -0.08 -22.93 5.84
N PRO A 71 0.67 -23.72 6.63
CA PRO A 71 1.14 -23.28 7.94
C PRO A 71 1.93 -21.97 7.84
N PRO A 72 1.74 -21.04 8.80
CA PRO A 72 2.52 -19.80 8.84
C PRO A 72 4.00 -20.08 9.15
N ILE A 73 4.87 -19.20 8.72
CA ILE A 73 6.32 -19.27 8.92
C ILE A 73 6.75 -18.11 9.80
N ASP A 74 7.29 -18.38 10.97
CA ASP A 74 8.00 -17.37 11.76
C ASP A 74 9.37 -17.10 11.12
N LEU A 75 9.64 -15.83 10.77
CA LEU A 75 10.91 -15.43 10.15
C LEU A 75 12.01 -15.14 11.18
N GLY A 76 11.75 -15.28 12.46
CA GLY A 76 12.72 -15.12 13.53
C GLY A 76 13.22 -13.69 13.72
N TYR A 77 12.45 -12.69 13.32
CA TYR A 77 12.82 -11.29 13.57
C TYR A 77 12.75 -10.96 15.05
N LYS A 78 13.67 -10.11 15.51
CA LYS A 78 13.69 -9.62 16.88
C LYS A 78 12.44 -8.76 17.16
N PRO A 79 11.62 -9.08 18.18
CA PRO A 79 10.39 -8.36 18.47
C PRO A 79 10.61 -6.86 18.71
N GLU A 80 11.70 -6.49 19.38
CA GLU A 80 12.06 -5.10 19.63
C GLU A 80 12.29 -4.31 18.33
N ASN A 81 12.90 -4.92 17.32
CA ASN A 81 13.12 -4.27 16.01
C ASN A 81 11.79 -4.08 15.25
N LEU A 82 10.93 -5.11 15.29
CA LEU A 82 9.60 -5.01 14.67
C LEU A 82 8.76 -3.93 15.35
N LYS A 83 8.83 -3.84 16.67
CA LYS A 83 8.14 -2.79 17.43
C LYS A 83 8.60 -1.39 17.00
N VAL A 84 9.90 -1.16 16.89
CA VAL A 84 10.45 0.14 16.46
C VAL A 84 9.93 0.50 15.06
N ILE A 85 9.91 -0.45 14.12
CA ILE A 85 9.41 -0.22 12.75
C ILE A 85 7.91 0.07 12.79
N ARG A 86 7.12 -0.69 13.52
CA ARG A 86 5.67 -0.48 13.63
C ARG A 86 5.35 0.88 14.25
N ASP A 87 6.02 1.25 15.34
CA ASP A 87 5.84 2.55 15.99
C ASP A 87 6.21 3.71 15.06
N ALA A 88 7.29 3.57 14.28
CA ALA A 88 7.67 4.55 13.27
C ALA A 88 6.61 4.66 12.15
N MET A 89 6.02 3.54 11.71
CA MET A 89 4.95 3.55 10.72
C MET A 89 3.67 4.19 11.27
N VAL A 90 3.35 4.02 12.55
CA VAL A 90 2.25 4.71 13.23
C VAL A 90 2.52 6.22 13.29
N GLY A 91 3.76 6.62 13.56
CA GLY A 91 4.16 8.02 13.52
C GLY A 91 3.86 8.74 12.20
N VAL A 92 3.88 8.03 11.07
CA VAL A 92 3.54 8.59 9.75
C VAL A 92 2.11 9.12 9.69
N THR A 93 1.16 8.44 10.33
CA THR A 93 -0.25 8.82 10.32
C THR A 93 -0.62 9.79 11.45
N GLN A 94 0.15 9.83 12.53
CA GLN A 94 -0.12 10.68 13.69
C GLN A 94 0.58 12.04 13.66
N GLY A 95 1.79 12.13 13.09
CA GLY A 95 2.57 13.37 13.05
C GLY A 95 3.43 13.52 11.79
N GLY A 96 3.32 12.60 10.84
CA GLY A 96 4.12 12.55 9.63
C GLY A 96 3.34 12.87 8.35
N THR A 97 3.82 12.30 7.24
CA THR A 97 3.31 12.60 5.88
C THR A 97 1.87 12.14 5.64
N GLY A 98 1.35 11.21 6.44
CA GLY A 98 -0.02 10.69 6.35
C GLY A 98 -1.04 11.40 7.24
N THR A 99 -0.63 12.29 8.14
CA THR A 99 -1.48 12.88 9.18
C THR A 99 -2.77 13.51 8.63
N ARG A 100 -2.66 14.29 7.55
CA ARG A 100 -3.83 14.95 6.94
C ARG A 100 -4.85 13.97 6.38
N VAL A 101 -4.38 12.86 5.83
CA VAL A 101 -5.25 11.84 5.21
C VAL A 101 -5.96 11.01 6.28
N PHE A 102 -5.26 10.71 7.37
CA PHE A 102 -5.78 9.87 8.46
C PHE A 102 -6.43 10.64 9.60
N ALA A 103 -6.52 11.97 9.48
CA ALA A 103 -7.28 12.78 10.43
C ALA A 103 -8.73 12.28 10.55
N GLY A 104 -9.22 12.15 11.79
CA GLY A 104 -10.58 11.68 12.07
C GLY A 104 -10.86 10.21 11.72
N ALA A 105 -9.83 9.38 11.50
CA ALA A 105 -10.02 7.93 11.38
C ALA A 105 -10.49 7.33 12.70
N GLY A 106 -11.47 6.43 12.66
CA GLY A 106 -11.96 5.72 13.84
C GLY A 106 -11.00 4.62 14.35
N TYR A 107 -9.78 4.59 13.85
CA TYR A 107 -8.70 3.63 14.18
C TYR A 107 -7.35 4.31 14.06
N VAL A 108 -6.34 3.73 14.70
CA VAL A 108 -4.93 4.07 14.46
C VAL A 108 -4.37 3.14 13.38
N SER A 109 -3.61 3.67 12.43
CA SER A 109 -2.95 2.87 11.39
C SER A 109 -1.46 3.15 11.35
N GLY A 110 -0.68 2.20 10.87
CA GLY A 110 0.71 2.39 10.49
C GLY A 110 0.85 2.45 8.98
N GLY A 111 1.73 3.31 8.46
CA GLY A 111 1.94 3.40 7.02
C GLY A 111 3.26 4.04 6.62
N LYS A 112 3.54 4.06 5.32
CA LYS A 112 4.69 4.77 4.71
C LYS A 112 4.34 5.22 3.31
N THR A 113 4.56 6.49 3.05
CA THR A 113 4.49 7.07 1.70
C THR A 113 5.73 6.71 0.89
N GLY A 114 5.56 6.51 -0.40
CA GLY A 114 6.65 6.34 -1.35
C GLY A 114 6.42 7.13 -2.62
N THR A 115 7.50 7.40 -3.33
CA THR A 115 7.48 7.97 -4.68
C THR A 115 8.49 7.19 -5.51
N ALA A 116 8.02 6.48 -6.53
CA ALA A 116 8.89 5.72 -7.42
C ALA A 116 9.12 6.49 -8.70
N GLN A 117 10.39 6.70 -9.03
CA GLN A 117 10.78 7.39 -10.26
C GLN A 117 10.43 6.54 -11.49
N ALA A 118 9.66 7.12 -12.42
CA ALA A 118 9.36 6.49 -13.70
C ALA A 118 10.51 6.62 -14.70
N VAL A 119 11.26 7.73 -14.65
CA VAL A 119 12.37 8.02 -15.58
C VAL A 119 13.61 8.51 -14.83
N SER A 120 14.78 8.23 -15.38
CA SER A 120 16.05 8.80 -14.90
C SER A 120 16.21 10.22 -15.44
N LEU A 121 16.46 11.18 -14.54
CA LEU A 121 16.73 12.57 -14.91
C LEU A 121 18.20 12.75 -15.33
N GLY A 122 18.47 13.61 -16.28
CA GLY A 122 19.80 14.00 -16.67
C GLY A 122 20.54 14.79 -15.57
N LYS A 123 21.88 14.83 -15.65
CA LYS A 123 22.79 15.33 -14.60
C LYS A 123 22.46 16.72 -14.03
N ASN A 124 21.73 17.57 -14.75
CA ASN A 124 21.35 18.93 -14.34
C ASN A 124 19.83 19.19 -14.45
N GLN A 125 19.04 18.15 -14.65
CA GLN A 125 17.59 18.28 -14.74
C GLN A 125 16.95 18.14 -13.35
N LYS A 126 15.98 19.02 -13.07
CA LYS A 126 15.14 18.93 -11.88
C LYS A 126 13.79 18.34 -12.29
N TYR A 127 13.26 17.45 -11.45
CA TYR A 127 11.92 16.93 -11.63
C TYR A 127 10.88 18.06 -11.61
N ASN A 128 10.05 18.12 -12.65
CA ASN A 128 8.91 19.03 -12.72
C ASN A 128 7.74 18.34 -13.45
N ALA A 129 6.78 17.85 -12.68
CA ALA A 129 5.63 17.13 -13.21
C ALA A 129 4.79 17.95 -14.22
N SER A 130 4.79 19.30 -14.12
CA SER A 130 4.00 20.14 -15.02
C SER A 130 4.57 20.24 -16.46
N THR A 131 5.87 19.93 -16.62
CA THR A 131 6.56 19.97 -17.90
C THR A 131 6.86 18.59 -18.49
N MET A 132 6.53 17.52 -17.74
CA MET A 132 6.75 16.15 -18.16
C MET A 132 5.47 15.54 -18.73
N GLU A 133 5.64 14.67 -19.71
CA GLU A 133 4.54 13.84 -20.20
C GLU A 133 4.03 12.92 -19.09
N GLU A 134 2.76 12.57 -19.13
CA GLU A 134 2.10 11.81 -18.05
C GLU A 134 2.87 10.53 -17.72
N HIS A 135 3.23 9.73 -18.72
CA HIS A 135 3.94 8.46 -18.54
C HIS A 135 5.35 8.58 -17.95
N GLN A 136 5.91 9.79 -17.89
CA GLN A 136 7.22 10.06 -17.30
C GLN A 136 7.14 10.54 -15.84
N ARG A 137 5.92 10.82 -15.35
CA ARG A 137 5.74 11.30 -13.98
C ARG A 137 5.93 10.17 -12.97
N ASP A 138 6.41 10.53 -11.80
CA ASP A 138 6.64 9.59 -10.71
C ASP A 138 5.37 8.87 -10.28
N HIS A 139 5.51 7.62 -9.85
CA HIS A 139 4.40 6.84 -9.30
C HIS A 139 4.23 7.12 -7.81
N SER A 140 2.99 7.34 -7.41
CA SER A 140 2.58 7.51 -6.02
C SER A 140 2.42 6.16 -5.34
N LEU A 141 3.05 5.98 -4.18
CA LEU A 141 3.03 4.73 -3.42
C LEU A 141 2.60 4.97 -1.98
N TYR A 142 1.84 4.05 -1.44
CA TYR A 142 1.54 3.98 -0.02
C TYR A 142 1.41 2.54 0.44
N VAL A 143 2.05 2.22 1.55
CA VAL A 143 1.91 0.93 2.22
C VAL A 143 1.41 1.16 3.63
N ALA A 144 0.53 0.28 4.12
CA ALA A 144 -0.06 0.46 5.42
C ALA A 144 -0.66 -0.82 6.00
N PHE A 145 -0.91 -0.78 7.31
CA PHE A 145 -1.69 -1.78 8.04
C PHE A 145 -2.59 -1.09 9.06
N ALA A 146 -3.69 -1.74 9.41
CA ALA A 146 -4.64 -1.24 10.39
C ALA A 146 -5.50 -2.39 11.00
N PRO A 147 -6.03 -2.23 12.25
CA PRO A 147 -5.61 -1.26 13.27
C PRO A 147 -4.15 -1.48 13.69
N ALA A 148 -3.52 -0.48 14.32
CA ALA A 148 -2.10 -0.58 14.68
C ALA A 148 -1.82 -1.53 15.84
N ASP A 149 -2.75 -1.67 16.76
CA ASP A 149 -2.69 -2.53 17.95
C ASP A 149 -3.02 -4.00 17.65
N ASP A 150 -4.00 -4.24 16.78
CA ASP A 150 -4.44 -5.58 16.36
C ASP A 150 -4.68 -5.61 14.84
N PRO A 151 -3.63 -5.67 14.01
CA PRO A 151 -3.74 -5.56 12.56
C PRO A 151 -4.64 -6.61 11.92
N LYS A 152 -5.65 -6.15 11.18
CA LYS A 152 -6.61 -6.99 10.46
C LYS A 152 -6.41 -6.96 8.95
N ILE A 153 -5.77 -5.90 8.45
CA ILE A 153 -5.51 -5.69 7.03
C ILE A 153 -4.16 -5.02 6.83
N ALA A 154 -3.43 -5.48 5.82
CA ALA A 154 -2.26 -4.81 5.28
C ALA A 154 -2.45 -4.59 3.78
N LEU A 155 -1.97 -3.48 3.26
CA LEU A 155 -2.12 -3.13 1.86
C LEU A 155 -0.88 -2.42 1.30
N ALA A 156 -0.76 -2.47 -0.02
CA ALA A 156 0.15 -1.65 -0.81
C ALA A 156 -0.64 -1.05 -1.98
N VAL A 157 -0.56 0.24 -2.14
CA VAL A 157 -1.22 1.01 -3.21
C VAL A 157 -0.17 1.65 -4.08
N ILE A 158 -0.32 1.50 -5.38
CA ILE A 158 0.38 2.27 -6.40
C ILE A 158 -0.64 3.02 -7.24
N VAL A 159 -0.37 4.31 -7.49
CA VAL A 159 -1.07 5.10 -8.49
C VAL A 159 -0.02 5.57 -9.48
N GLU A 160 -0.07 5.01 -10.67
CA GLU A 160 0.90 5.30 -11.71
C GLU A 160 0.82 6.77 -12.12
N ASN A 161 1.98 7.38 -12.32
CA ASN A 161 2.15 8.75 -12.82
C ASN A 161 1.45 9.85 -11.99
N ALA A 162 1.13 9.57 -10.72
CA ALA A 162 0.34 10.42 -9.84
C ALA A 162 1.17 11.18 -8.78
N GLY A 163 2.49 11.15 -8.87
CA GLY A 163 3.39 11.93 -8.03
C GLY A 163 3.51 11.45 -6.58
N PHE A 164 3.22 12.30 -5.60
CA PHE A 164 3.52 12.01 -4.19
C PHE A 164 2.52 11.04 -3.53
N GLY A 165 3.04 10.06 -2.80
CA GLY A 165 2.26 9.03 -2.10
C GLY A 165 1.19 9.56 -1.15
N ALA A 166 1.47 10.64 -0.44
CA ALA A 166 0.52 11.27 0.46
C ALA A 166 -0.67 11.93 -0.27
N ALA A 167 -0.48 12.34 -1.52
CA ALA A 167 -1.50 13.06 -2.29
C ALA A 167 -2.48 12.13 -3.01
N SER A 168 -2.01 10.96 -3.47
CA SER A 168 -2.81 10.08 -4.33
C SER A 168 -3.01 8.69 -3.73
N ALA A 169 -1.95 7.99 -3.33
CA ALA A 169 -2.04 6.61 -2.85
C ALA A 169 -2.59 6.50 -1.41
N ALA A 170 -2.20 7.39 -0.50
CA ALA A 170 -2.67 7.35 0.89
C ALA A 170 -4.18 7.60 1.03
N PRO A 171 -4.82 8.51 0.28
CA PRO A 171 -6.28 8.68 0.30
C PRO A 171 -7.05 7.42 -0.11
N ILE A 172 -6.52 6.63 -1.03
CA ILE A 172 -7.11 5.34 -1.43
C ILE A 172 -7.00 4.34 -0.27
N ALA A 173 -5.81 4.23 0.34
CA ALA A 173 -5.59 3.36 1.48
C ALA A 173 -6.53 3.70 2.65
N ARG A 174 -6.75 5.00 2.95
CA ARG A 174 -7.67 5.46 3.99
C ARG A 174 -9.09 4.95 3.71
N ARG A 175 -9.63 5.12 2.51
CA ARG A 175 -10.99 4.69 2.14
C ARG A 175 -11.14 3.18 2.13
N THR A 176 -10.08 2.46 1.77
CA THR A 176 -10.04 0.99 1.86
C THR A 176 -10.14 0.52 3.31
N PHE A 177 -9.44 1.18 4.23
CA PHE A 177 -9.55 0.86 5.66
C PHE A 177 -10.90 1.23 6.25
N ASP A 178 -11.45 2.39 5.91
CA ASP A 178 -12.78 2.81 6.36
C ASP A 178 -13.85 1.78 5.93
N TYR A 179 -13.76 1.31 4.69
CA TYR A 179 -14.63 0.23 4.20
C TYR A 179 -14.41 -1.07 4.95
N TRP A 180 -13.15 -1.55 5.02
CA TRP A 180 -12.85 -2.88 5.57
C TRP A 180 -13.08 -2.98 7.07
N LEU A 181 -12.71 -1.95 7.84
CA LEU A 181 -12.77 -1.97 9.30
C LEU A 181 -14.10 -1.46 9.85
N LEU A 182 -14.73 -0.49 9.18
CA LEU A 182 -15.88 0.23 9.70
C LEU A 182 -17.15 0.03 8.85
N GLY A 183 -17.07 -0.67 7.71
CA GLY A 183 -18.19 -0.81 6.77
C GLY A 183 -18.63 0.51 6.15
N GLN A 184 -17.76 1.51 6.15
CA GLN A 184 -18.05 2.86 5.67
C GLN A 184 -17.67 3.03 4.21
N TYR A 185 -18.56 3.67 3.46
CA TYR A 185 -18.36 4.05 2.07
C TYR A 185 -18.22 5.56 1.94
N PRO A 186 -17.50 6.06 0.93
CA PRO A 186 -17.40 7.50 0.66
C PRO A 186 -18.79 8.16 0.55
N SER A 187 -18.92 9.36 1.10
CA SER A 187 -20.12 10.20 0.90
C SER A 187 -20.19 10.69 -0.55
N GLU A 188 -21.34 11.26 -0.96
CA GLU A 188 -21.46 11.91 -2.28
C GLU A 188 -20.51 13.11 -2.41
N GLU A 189 -20.34 13.88 -1.32
CA GLU A 189 -19.40 14.99 -1.26
C GLU A 189 -17.95 14.52 -1.47
N ASP A 190 -17.59 13.42 -0.82
CA ASP A 190 -16.26 12.82 -0.96
C ASP A 190 -16.01 12.31 -2.39
N LEU A 191 -16.99 11.63 -2.99
CA LEU A 191 -16.90 11.19 -4.39
C LEU A 191 -16.75 12.36 -5.36
N ALA A 192 -17.48 13.45 -5.13
CA ALA A 192 -17.35 14.66 -5.93
C ALA A 192 -15.96 15.29 -5.80
N ALA A 193 -15.39 15.32 -4.58
CA ALA A 193 -14.02 15.80 -4.36
C ALA A 193 -12.96 14.90 -5.04
N VAL A 194 -13.14 13.57 -4.95
CA VAL A 194 -12.27 12.59 -5.62
C VAL A 194 -12.29 12.80 -7.13
N SER A 195 -13.47 12.97 -7.73
CA SER A 195 -13.60 13.18 -9.18
C SER A 195 -12.93 14.46 -9.68
N GLN A 196 -12.77 15.46 -8.79
CA GLN A 196 -12.07 16.71 -9.06
C GLN A 196 -10.57 16.68 -8.72
N GLY A 197 -10.03 15.53 -8.33
CA GLY A 197 -8.64 15.38 -7.89
C GLY A 197 -8.31 16.09 -6.57
N LYS A 198 -9.31 16.40 -5.75
CA LYS A 198 -9.17 17.09 -4.45
C LYS A 198 -9.19 16.16 -3.25
N ALA A 199 -9.07 14.87 -3.47
CA ALA A 199 -9.14 13.86 -2.42
C ALA A 199 -7.97 13.96 -1.43
N THR A 200 -8.31 14.18 -0.15
CA THR A 200 -7.41 14.04 1.01
C THR A 200 -8.06 13.09 2.03
N ALA A 201 -8.30 13.53 3.28
CA ALA A 201 -9.20 12.80 4.18
C ALA A 201 -10.62 12.75 3.60
N PRO A 202 -11.39 11.68 3.89
CA PRO A 202 -12.79 11.59 3.46
C PRO A 202 -13.60 12.79 3.94
N LEU A 203 -14.54 13.25 3.09
CA LEU A 203 -15.40 14.40 3.35
C LEU A 203 -16.85 13.94 3.62
N GLY A 204 -17.59 14.77 4.35
CA GLY A 204 -18.99 14.52 4.64
C GLY A 204 -19.25 13.31 5.54
N LYS A 205 -20.52 12.95 5.69
CA LYS A 205 -20.94 11.79 6.49
C LYS A 205 -20.79 10.51 5.66
N PRO A 206 -19.99 9.52 6.10
CA PRO A 206 -19.86 8.25 5.39
C PRO A 206 -21.22 7.57 5.21
N ARG A 207 -21.39 6.86 4.10
CA ARG A 207 -22.53 5.99 3.83
C ARG A 207 -22.25 4.60 4.40
N VAL A 208 -23.31 3.86 4.72
CA VAL A 208 -23.23 2.45 5.08
C VAL A 208 -23.83 1.58 3.97
N ALA A 209 -23.59 0.27 4.00
CA ALA A 209 -24.04 -0.64 2.93
C ALA A 209 -25.55 -0.54 2.64
N ALA A 210 -26.37 -0.26 3.68
CA ALA A 210 -27.81 -0.07 3.53
C ALA A 210 -28.21 1.16 2.70
N ASP A 211 -27.33 2.16 2.61
CA ASP A 211 -27.58 3.40 1.86
C ASP A 211 -27.20 3.27 0.38
N LEU A 212 -26.59 2.15 -0.02
CA LEU A 212 -26.11 1.96 -1.37
C LEU A 212 -27.11 1.16 -2.21
N PRO A 213 -27.39 1.60 -3.44
CA PRO A 213 -28.12 0.78 -4.39
C PRO A 213 -27.20 -0.37 -4.86
N TRP A 214 -27.08 -1.44 -4.08
CA TRP A 214 -26.42 -2.64 -4.57
C TRP A 214 -27.23 -3.20 -5.74
N PRO A 215 -26.56 -3.59 -6.84
CA PRO A 215 -27.20 -4.46 -7.79
C PRO A 215 -27.58 -5.73 -7.02
N THR A 216 -28.87 -5.99 -6.89
CA THR A 216 -29.35 -7.28 -6.39
C THR A 216 -28.56 -8.36 -7.12
N ALA A 217 -27.87 -9.20 -6.35
CA ALA A 217 -27.08 -10.29 -6.89
C ALA A 217 -27.95 -11.08 -7.88
N ARG A 218 -27.52 -11.12 -9.13
CA ARG A 218 -28.11 -11.98 -10.16
C ARG A 218 -27.61 -13.40 -9.99
#